data_997dbe822ebd41d8332a620faa37de45
#
_entry.id   997dbe822ebd41d8332a620faa37de45
#
_cell.length_a   1.000
_cell.length_b   1.000
_cell.length_c   1.000
_cell.angle_alpha   90.00
_cell.angle_beta   90.00
_cell.angle_gamma   90.00
#
_symmetry.space_group_name_H-M   'P 1'
#
loop_
_entity.id
_entity.type
_entity.pdbx_description
1 polymer ?
#
loop_
_entity_poly.entity_id
_entity_poly.type
_entity_poly.pdbx_seq_one_letter_code
_entity_poly.pdbx_strand_id
1 'polypeptide(L)'
;MVVVDGQGIPLGGYLCSASPAEVTLVDVTLACVDKNALIQRLIADKAYDSQSLRDELADQQIELIAPHRKNRKQPKTQDGRSLRRYRKQWIIERTIGWITSFRRITTRWERQLTMYRAFFHVACLTITMRHL
;
A
#
# COMPACT_ATOMS: atom_id res chain seq x y z
N MET A 1 -6.64 1.39 -1.24
CA MET A 1 -5.17 1.18 -1.06
C MET A 1 -4.94 0.44 0.25
N VAL A 2 -3.92 -0.42 0.35
CA VAL A 2 -3.57 -1.18 1.57
C VAL A 2 -2.06 -1.10 1.78
N VAL A 3 -1.64 -0.97 3.03
CA VAL A 3 -0.24 -1.07 3.46
C VAL A 3 -0.08 -2.36 4.26
N VAL A 4 0.96 -3.11 3.97
CA VAL A 4 1.29 -4.37 4.64
C VAL A 4 2.73 -4.35 5.13
N ASP A 5 3.03 -5.15 6.14
CA ASP A 5 4.40 -5.36 6.60
C ASP A 5 5.19 -6.31 5.68
N GLY A 6 6.43 -6.60 6.06
CA GLY A 6 7.31 -7.52 5.31
C GLY A 6 6.84 -8.99 5.30
N GLN A 7 5.84 -9.35 6.08
CA GLN A 7 5.23 -10.68 6.14
C GLN A 7 3.86 -10.71 5.41
N GLY A 8 3.33 -9.56 5.02
CA GLY A 8 2.04 -9.42 4.36
C GLY A 8 0.86 -9.22 5.31
N ILE A 9 1.14 -8.86 6.56
CA ILE A 9 0.10 -8.54 7.53
C ILE A 9 -0.40 -7.11 7.25
N PRO A 10 -1.72 -6.89 7.09
CA PRO A 10 -2.26 -5.56 6.89
C PRO A 10 -1.98 -4.63 8.08
N LEU A 11 -1.31 -3.50 7.83
CA LEU A 11 -1.03 -2.46 8.82
C LEU A 11 -2.06 -1.33 8.78
N GLY A 12 -2.62 -1.07 7.60
CA GLY A 12 -3.60 -0.04 7.39
C GLY A 12 -4.16 -0.07 5.97
N GLY A 13 -5.27 0.60 5.77
CA GLY A 13 -5.86 0.69 4.44
C GLY A 13 -6.89 1.80 4.32
N TYR A 14 -6.94 2.40 3.15
CA TYR A 14 -7.89 3.44 2.81
C TYR A 14 -8.73 3.04 1.60
N LEU A 15 -10.04 3.15 1.74
CA LEU A 15 -11.02 2.85 0.71
C LEU A 15 -11.72 4.14 0.27
N CYS A 16 -11.67 4.43 -1.02
CA CYS A 16 -12.36 5.55 -1.66
C CYS A 16 -12.94 5.11 -3.01
N SER A 17 -13.54 6.06 -3.72
CA SER A 17 -13.90 5.87 -5.13
C SER A 17 -12.65 5.67 -6.00
N ALA A 18 -12.80 5.11 -7.18
CA ALA A 18 -11.69 4.89 -8.11
C ALA A 18 -11.20 6.17 -8.82
N SER A 19 -11.79 7.34 -8.52
CA SER A 19 -11.50 8.60 -9.22
C SER A 19 -10.13 9.23 -8.88
N PRO A 20 -9.65 9.25 -7.60
CA PRO A 20 -8.36 9.84 -7.29
C PRO A 20 -7.20 9.00 -7.82
N ALA A 21 -6.12 9.67 -8.23
CA ALA A 21 -4.88 8.99 -8.57
C ALA A 21 -4.28 8.31 -7.32
N GLU A 22 -3.84 7.06 -7.44
CA GLU A 22 -3.34 6.28 -6.30
C GLU A 22 -2.18 6.96 -5.56
N VAL A 23 -1.34 7.69 -6.28
CA VAL A 23 -0.20 8.45 -5.71
C VAL A 23 -0.66 9.47 -4.66
N THR A 24 -1.81 10.12 -4.87
CA THR A 24 -2.36 11.12 -3.94
C THR A 24 -2.98 10.52 -2.69
N LEU A 25 -3.16 9.20 -2.66
CA LEU A 25 -3.77 8.49 -1.54
C LEU A 25 -2.75 7.91 -0.55
N VAL A 26 -1.45 8.08 -0.82
CA VAL A 26 -0.38 7.48 0.00
C VAL A 26 -0.42 8.04 1.41
N ASP A 27 -0.41 9.36 1.57
CA ASP A 27 -0.41 10.01 2.90
C ASP A 27 -1.65 9.65 3.73
N VAL A 28 -2.83 9.69 3.10
CA VAL A 28 -4.08 9.31 3.78
C VAL A 28 -4.06 7.83 4.18
N THR A 29 -3.44 6.96 3.37
CA THR A 29 -3.33 5.55 3.70
C THR A 29 -2.31 5.30 4.80
N LEU A 30 -1.18 6.01 4.80
CA LEU A 30 -0.18 5.95 5.87
C LEU A 30 -0.74 6.49 7.19
N ALA A 31 -1.60 7.51 7.15
CA ALA A 31 -2.32 8.01 8.32
C ALA A 31 -3.26 6.97 8.96
N CYS A 32 -3.65 5.93 8.22
CA CYS A 32 -4.42 4.80 8.75
C CYS A 32 -3.55 3.72 9.42
N VAL A 33 -2.24 3.83 9.35
CA VAL A 33 -1.30 2.92 10.03
C VAL A 33 -1.09 3.38 11.47
N ASP A 34 -0.87 2.44 12.39
CA ASP A 34 -0.58 2.77 13.79
C ASP A 34 0.64 3.70 13.87
N LYS A 35 0.51 4.79 14.60
CA LYS A 35 1.56 5.79 14.81
C LYS A 35 2.82 5.23 15.49
N ASN A 36 2.70 4.11 16.19
CA ASN A 36 3.83 3.40 16.80
C ASN A 36 4.59 2.51 15.81
N ALA A 37 4.04 2.29 14.61
CA ALA A 37 4.71 1.52 13.58
C ALA A 37 5.82 2.37 12.94
N LEU A 38 7.08 1.99 13.16
CA LEU A 38 8.24 2.64 12.54
C LEU A 38 8.38 2.19 11.09
N ILE A 39 7.80 2.97 10.18
CA ILE A 39 7.93 2.74 8.74
C ILE A 39 9.24 3.40 8.25
N GLN A 40 10.25 2.61 7.94
CA GLN A 40 11.51 3.11 7.37
C GLN A 40 11.51 3.09 5.84
N ARG A 41 10.76 2.17 5.22
CA ARG A 41 10.76 1.94 3.78
C ARG A 41 9.37 1.58 3.30
N LEU A 42 9.00 2.17 2.17
CA LEU A 42 7.77 1.87 1.46
C LEU A 42 8.12 1.28 0.09
N ILE A 43 7.72 0.04 -0.15
CA ILE A 43 7.88 -0.61 -1.45
C ILE A 43 6.56 -0.46 -2.21
N ALA A 44 6.62 0.15 -3.40
CA ALA A 44 5.44 0.43 -4.21
C ALA A 44 5.69 0.12 -5.69
N ASP A 45 4.64 0.00 -6.47
CA ASP A 45 4.72 -0.23 -7.91
C ASP A 45 5.29 1.02 -8.64
N LYS A 46 5.73 0.82 -9.87
CA LYS A 46 6.19 1.89 -10.79
C LYS A 46 5.16 3.02 -10.99
N ALA A 47 3.88 2.77 -10.72
CA ALA A 47 2.84 3.79 -10.72
C ALA A 47 3.12 4.91 -9.71
N TYR A 48 3.84 4.59 -8.63
CA TYR A 48 4.22 5.51 -7.55
C TYR A 48 5.57 6.20 -7.78
N ASP A 49 6.18 6.05 -8.97
CA ASP A 49 7.43 6.77 -9.32
C ASP A 49 7.13 8.26 -9.57
N SER A 50 7.00 9.00 -8.49
CA SER A 50 6.79 10.45 -8.44
C SER A 50 7.88 11.10 -7.60
N GLN A 51 8.47 12.19 -8.10
CA GLN A 51 9.49 12.92 -7.35
C GLN A 51 8.86 13.62 -6.14
N SER A 52 7.71 14.26 -6.31
CA SER A 52 6.96 14.90 -5.22
C SER A 52 6.70 13.91 -4.08
N LEU A 53 6.17 12.71 -4.38
CA LEU A 53 5.95 11.69 -3.36
C LEU A 53 7.24 11.24 -2.66
N ARG A 54 8.37 11.17 -3.40
CA ARG A 54 9.66 10.81 -2.79
C ARG A 54 10.12 11.87 -1.79
N ASP A 55 9.96 13.14 -2.16
CA ASP A 55 10.36 14.27 -1.33
C ASP A 55 9.48 14.34 -0.06
N GLU A 56 8.15 14.19 -0.21
CA GLU A 56 7.18 14.14 0.89
C GLU A 56 7.47 12.99 1.88
N LEU A 57 7.79 11.81 1.37
CA LEU A 57 8.12 10.66 2.21
C LEU A 57 9.52 10.79 2.84
N ALA A 58 10.47 11.41 2.15
CA ALA A 58 11.80 11.69 2.70
C ALA A 58 11.73 12.65 3.90
N ASP A 59 10.86 13.65 3.85
CA ASP A 59 10.58 14.55 4.98
C ASP A 59 10.05 13.79 6.21
N GLN A 60 9.33 12.69 5.97
CA GLN A 60 8.85 11.76 7.01
C GLN A 60 9.88 10.67 7.36
N GLN A 61 11.11 10.73 6.84
CA GLN A 61 12.17 9.73 6.99
C GLN A 61 11.80 8.34 6.43
N ILE A 62 10.95 8.30 5.43
CA ILE A 62 10.51 7.07 4.75
C ILE A 62 11.17 6.98 3.36
N GLU A 63 11.95 5.92 3.12
CA GLU A 63 12.56 5.63 1.81
C GLU A 63 11.50 5.02 0.87
N LEU A 64 11.11 5.70 -0.21
CA LEU A 64 10.26 5.13 -1.25
C LEU A 64 11.07 4.29 -2.23
N ILE A 65 10.75 3.01 -2.34
CA ILE A 65 11.33 2.06 -3.29
C ILE A 65 10.28 1.73 -4.35
N ALA A 66 10.37 2.39 -5.51
CA ALA A 66 9.50 2.14 -6.67
C ALA A 66 10.35 2.12 -7.94
N PRO A 67 10.14 1.15 -8.86
CA PRO A 67 10.85 1.12 -10.13
C PRO A 67 10.52 2.36 -10.95
N HIS A 68 11.52 2.87 -11.67
CA HIS A 68 11.31 4.02 -12.54
C HIS A 68 10.40 3.68 -13.72
N ARG A 69 9.54 4.63 -14.07
CA ARG A 69 8.73 4.55 -15.30
C ARG A 69 9.66 4.61 -16.53
N LYS A 70 9.32 3.87 -17.58
CA LYS A 70 10.09 3.88 -18.84
C LYS A 70 10.22 5.29 -19.44
N ASN A 71 9.21 6.13 -19.25
CA ASN A 71 9.13 7.50 -19.80
C ASN A 71 9.65 8.57 -18.84
N ARG A 72 10.43 8.19 -17.80
CA ARG A 72 10.99 9.14 -16.85
C ARG A 72 11.99 10.08 -17.55
N LYS A 73 11.75 11.39 -17.45
CA LYS A 73 12.65 12.44 -17.99
C LYS A 73 13.74 12.86 -17.00
N GLN A 74 13.55 12.57 -15.72
CA GLN A 74 14.49 12.92 -14.65
C GLN A 74 15.54 11.83 -14.46
N PRO A 75 16.73 12.16 -13.91
CA PRO A 75 17.78 11.19 -13.63
C PRO A 75 17.30 10.11 -12.65
N LYS A 76 17.93 8.94 -12.71
CA LYS A 76 17.65 7.83 -11.79
C LYS A 76 18.03 8.20 -10.37
N THR A 77 17.11 8.07 -9.44
CA THR A 77 17.30 8.38 -8.01
C THR A 77 17.61 7.16 -7.17
N GLN A 78 17.50 5.96 -7.74
CA GLN A 78 17.72 4.71 -7.02
C GLN A 78 18.75 3.85 -7.76
N ASP A 79 19.63 3.22 -6.98
CA ASP A 79 20.56 2.21 -7.48
C ASP A 79 19.92 0.79 -7.47
N GLY A 80 20.62 -0.17 -8.08
CA GLY A 80 20.15 -1.56 -8.12
C GLY A 80 20.04 -2.25 -6.74
N ARG A 81 20.62 -1.67 -5.67
CA ARG A 81 20.56 -2.22 -4.31
C ARG A 81 19.18 -2.02 -3.69
N SER A 82 18.65 -0.80 -3.77
CA SER A 82 17.29 -0.50 -3.32
C SER A 82 16.27 -1.32 -4.11
N LEU A 83 16.43 -1.44 -5.42
CA LEU A 83 15.53 -2.20 -6.29
C LEU A 83 15.54 -3.72 -6.04
N ARG A 84 16.57 -4.27 -5.41
CA ARG A 84 16.53 -5.70 -4.98
C ARG A 84 15.39 -5.97 -4.00
N ARG A 85 15.04 -4.98 -3.17
CA ARG A 85 13.93 -5.08 -2.23
C ARG A 85 12.57 -5.08 -2.92
N TYR A 86 12.48 -4.51 -4.12
CA TYR A 86 11.28 -4.56 -4.94
C TYR A 86 10.83 -5.99 -5.28
N ARG A 87 11.73 -6.96 -5.27
CA ARG A 87 11.36 -8.38 -5.43
C ARG A 87 10.35 -8.87 -4.39
N LYS A 88 10.19 -8.16 -3.27
CA LYS A 88 9.19 -8.46 -2.24
C LYS A 88 7.79 -7.93 -2.55
N GLN A 89 7.58 -7.27 -3.70
CA GLN A 89 6.25 -6.76 -4.09
C GLN A 89 5.18 -7.86 -4.14
N TRP A 90 5.55 -9.10 -4.48
CA TRP A 90 4.61 -10.23 -4.47
C TRP A 90 3.89 -10.41 -3.11
N ILE A 91 4.45 -9.91 -2.01
CA ILE A 91 3.86 -10.00 -0.67
C ILE A 91 2.54 -9.23 -0.63
N ILE A 92 2.50 -8.00 -1.16
CA ILE A 92 1.25 -7.22 -1.23
C ILE A 92 0.23 -7.88 -2.16
N GLU A 93 0.67 -8.43 -3.28
CA GLU A 93 -0.21 -9.15 -4.22
C GLU A 93 -0.85 -10.37 -3.54
N ARG A 94 -0.08 -11.13 -2.78
CA ARG A 94 -0.56 -12.25 -1.96
C ARG A 94 -1.61 -11.78 -0.94
N THR A 95 -1.34 -10.69 -0.22
CA THR A 95 -2.27 -10.17 0.79
C THR A 95 -3.56 -9.65 0.14
N ILE A 96 -3.46 -8.99 -1.00
CA ILE A 96 -4.65 -8.60 -1.79
C ILE A 96 -5.43 -9.85 -2.17
N GLY A 97 -4.77 -10.93 -2.61
CA GLY A 97 -5.40 -12.22 -2.88
C GLY A 97 -6.15 -12.78 -1.67
N TRP A 98 -5.56 -12.68 -0.47
CA TRP A 98 -6.25 -13.08 0.75
C TRP A 98 -7.47 -12.20 1.06
N ILE A 99 -7.34 -10.88 0.95
CA ILE A 99 -8.45 -9.93 1.16
C ILE A 99 -9.58 -10.22 0.17
N THR A 100 -9.26 -10.43 -1.10
CA THR A 100 -10.26 -10.72 -2.14
C THR A 100 -10.86 -12.12 -2.04
N SER A 101 -10.30 -13.04 -1.25
CA SER A 101 -10.96 -14.33 -0.97
C SER A 101 -12.22 -14.19 -0.11
N PHE A 102 -12.38 -13.07 0.58
CA PHE A 102 -13.60 -12.77 1.32
C PHE A 102 -14.71 -12.35 0.35
N ARG A 103 -15.77 -13.15 0.25
CA ARG A 103 -16.87 -12.95 -0.72
C ARG A 103 -17.47 -11.55 -0.70
N ARG A 104 -17.60 -10.93 0.49
CA ARG A 104 -18.16 -9.57 0.67
C ARG A 104 -17.23 -8.47 0.15
N ILE A 105 -15.95 -8.74 0.00
CA ILE A 105 -14.97 -7.82 -0.58
C ILE A 105 -14.98 -7.94 -2.10
N THR A 106 -14.99 -9.16 -2.63
CA THR A 106 -14.96 -9.42 -4.07
C THR A 106 -16.25 -9.01 -4.75
N THR A 107 -17.39 -9.33 -4.15
CA THR A 107 -18.71 -8.96 -4.66
C THR A 107 -19.33 -7.94 -3.72
N ARG A 108 -19.28 -6.67 -4.15
CA ARG A 108 -19.86 -5.58 -3.36
C ARG A 108 -21.38 -5.58 -3.48
N TRP A 109 -22.05 -5.95 -2.41
CA TRP A 109 -23.50 -5.86 -2.27
C TRP A 109 -23.93 -4.59 -1.53
N GLU A 110 -23.05 -4.02 -0.74
CA GLU A 110 -23.31 -2.88 0.10
C GLU A 110 -23.33 -1.59 -0.72
N ARG A 111 -24.45 -0.87 -0.65
CA ARG A 111 -24.56 0.46 -1.27
C ARG A 111 -23.76 1.52 -0.51
N GLN A 112 -23.71 1.40 0.81
CA GLN A 112 -23.00 2.33 1.67
C GLN A 112 -21.52 1.97 1.77
N LEU A 113 -20.64 2.94 1.51
CA LEU A 113 -19.19 2.75 1.62
C LEU A 113 -18.77 2.38 3.05
N THR A 114 -19.45 2.91 4.06
CA THR A 114 -19.17 2.62 5.47
C THR A 114 -19.30 1.13 5.77
N MET A 115 -20.35 0.48 5.29
CA MET A 115 -20.55 -0.97 5.47
C MET A 115 -19.48 -1.78 4.74
N TYR A 116 -19.13 -1.38 3.52
CA TYR A 116 -18.05 -2.03 2.78
C TYR A 116 -16.70 -1.89 3.48
N ARG A 117 -16.41 -0.69 4.05
CA ARG A 117 -15.22 -0.47 4.89
C ARG A 117 -15.20 -1.40 6.10
N ALA A 118 -16.32 -1.58 6.78
CA ALA A 118 -16.40 -2.50 7.92
C ALA A 118 -16.01 -3.93 7.53
N PHE A 119 -16.53 -4.46 6.42
CA PHE A 119 -16.13 -5.78 5.91
C PHE A 119 -14.66 -5.85 5.54
N PHE A 120 -14.12 -4.80 4.96
CA PHE A 120 -12.68 -4.71 4.66
C PHE A 120 -11.84 -4.79 5.93
N HIS A 121 -12.19 -4.06 6.99
CA HIS A 121 -11.47 -4.13 8.27
C HIS A 121 -11.60 -5.50 8.93
N VAL A 122 -12.76 -6.14 8.86
CA VAL A 122 -12.95 -7.52 9.35
C VAL A 122 -12.07 -8.50 8.58
N ALA A 123 -11.95 -8.36 7.26
CA ALA A 123 -11.06 -9.18 6.45
C ALA A 123 -9.59 -8.99 6.86
N CYS A 124 -9.13 -7.73 7.01
CA CYS A 124 -7.79 -7.42 7.47
C CYS A 124 -7.52 -8.01 8.87
N LEU A 125 -8.43 -7.81 9.82
CA LEU A 125 -8.34 -8.37 11.17
C LEU A 125 -8.24 -9.91 11.14
N THR A 126 -9.06 -10.57 10.34
CA THR A 126 -9.03 -12.04 10.23
C THR A 126 -7.70 -12.53 9.69
N ILE A 127 -7.11 -11.82 8.71
CA ILE A 127 -5.78 -12.14 8.19
C ILE A 127 -4.73 -11.96 9.29
N THR A 128 -4.75 -10.84 10.00
CA THR A 128 -3.82 -10.57 11.10
C THR A 128 -3.89 -11.67 12.17
N MET A 129 -5.09 -12.03 12.61
CA MET A 129 -5.28 -13.07 13.64
C MET A 129 -4.79 -14.47 13.21
N ARG A 130 -4.75 -14.77 11.92
CA ARG A 130 -4.20 -16.04 11.41
C ARG A 130 -2.68 -16.09 11.37
N HIS A 131 -2.03 -14.94 11.51
CA HIS A 131 -0.57 -14.79 11.45
C HIS A 131 0.06 -14.40 12.80
N LEU A 132 -0.76 -14.25 13.86
CA LEU A 132 -0.31 -14.16 15.26
C LEU A 132 -0.07 -15.55 15.84
#